data_a75bb592ded7b6e45a1a3778bca2153d
#
_entry.id   a75bb592ded7b6e45a1a3778bca2153d
#
_cell.length_a   1.000
_cell.length_b   1.000
_cell.length_c   1.000
_cell.angle_alpha   90.00
_cell.angle_beta   90.00
_cell.angle_gamma   90.00
#
_symmetry.space_group_name_H-M   'P 1'
#
loop_
_entity.id
_entity.type
_entity.pdbx_description
1 polymer ?
#
loop_
_entity_poly.entity_id
_entity_poly.type
_entity_poly.pdbx_seq_one_letter_code
_entity_poly.pdbx_strand_id
1 'polypeptide(L)'
;MSRCWVVSSDLNPPESTRTGCTAFSPPWKSTVPVEGIESPEQARRLGLSATRAWTQGGAVRGTVETSGASARSGALAAVGCYLLWGLVPLYWKRLAAIDSLELIAHRHLWSLALLGLLMVGRGEGWGSAIDALSTVRGAARLMLASLLLTTNWLVYVWGVNTGHIVETSLGYFLVPLFSVLAGRFLLHEQLRRVQWIAVGLAAVGVGSMVAQAGRVPWIALALAGSWSSYSVLRKQSALGAIPGLAVETLLLAPAALGFLIWRHMDGTGALGRVDAGTHALILSSGVITAIPLLLFAHAAQRIRLSTLGVTQYVAPTLQLALGVWVYHEPLSRTRLYSFLLIWAALAVYSVDNLWAQRAPASPKE
;
A
#
# COMPACT_ATOMS: atom_id res chain seq x y z
N MET A 1 -20.17 28.27 -4.41
CA MET A 1 -21.61 28.40 -4.73
C MET A 1 -22.35 27.42 -3.84
N SER A 2 -22.98 27.93 -2.80
CA SER A 2 -23.75 27.18 -1.81
C SER A 2 -25.20 27.08 -2.31
N ARG A 3 -25.71 25.86 -2.50
CA ARG A 3 -27.14 25.64 -2.78
C ARG A 3 -27.83 25.30 -1.46
N CYS A 4 -28.72 26.16 -1.01
CA CYS A 4 -29.64 25.89 0.09
C CYS A 4 -30.92 25.27 -0.49
N TRP A 5 -31.37 24.17 0.09
CA TRP A 5 -32.68 23.60 -0.19
C TRP A 5 -33.58 23.87 1.00
N VAL A 6 -34.75 24.43 0.74
CA VAL A 6 -35.85 24.60 1.72
C VAL A 6 -36.79 23.41 1.53
N VAL A 7 -36.92 22.58 2.52
CA VAL A 7 -38.00 21.56 2.59
C VAL A 7 -39.10 22.13 3.42
N SER A 8 -40.24 22.49 2.78
CA SER A 8 -41.50 22.81 3.43
C SER A 8 -42.26 21.52 3.63
N SER A 9 -42.53 21.15 4.89
CA SER A 9 -43.50 20.16 5.24
C SER A 9 -44.65 20.87 5.94
N ASP A 10 -45.74 21.11 5.18
CA ASP A 10 -47.00 21.50 5.75
C ASP A 10 -47.60 20.36 6.57
N LEU A 11 -47.72 20.53 7.86
CA LEU A 11 -48.90 20.21 8.72
C LEU A 11 -48.53 20.36 10.20
N ASN A 12 -49.04 21.53 10.73
CA ASN A 12 -49.14 22.01 12.11
C ASN A 12 -47.96 22.69 12.80
N PRO A 13 -48.22 23.89 13.38
CA PRO A 13 -47.24 24.85 13.88
C PRO A 13 -47.03 24.75 15.40
N PRO A 14 -46.21 25.60 16.01
CA PRO A 14 -45.01 26.30 15.56
C PRO A 14 -43.81 25.99 16.45
N GLU A 15 -42.60 26.05 15.94
CA GLU A 15 -41.48 26.68 16.56
C GLU A 15 -40.16 26.31 15.82
N SER A 16 -39.42 27.37 15.50
CA SER A 16 -38.02 27.39 15.06
C SER A 16 -37.68 26.79 13.69
N THR A 17 -37.64 27.64 12.67
CA THR A 17 -36.83 27.53 11.46
C THR A 17 -35.37 27.26 11.83
N ARG A 18 -34.90 26.03 11.66
CA ARG A 18 -33.47 25.70 11.67
C ARG A 18 -32.95 25.70 10.22
N THR A 19 -32.28 26.75 9.86
CA THR A 19 -31.43 26.80 8.67
C THR A 19 -30.19 25.92 8.92
N GLY A 20 -30.19 24.73 8.37
CA GLY A 20 -29.05 23.83 8.39
C GLY A 20 -28.16 24.08 7.16
N CYS A 21 -27.08 24.84 7.29
CA CYS A 21 -26.01 24.86 6.29
C CYS A 21 -25.20 23.57 6.43
N THR A 22 -25.37 22.61 5.50
CA THR A 22 -24.46 21.47 5.39
C THR A 22 -23.24 21.90 4.63
N ALA A 23 -22.11 22.08 5.33
CA ALA A 23 -20.82 22.26 4.69
C ALA A 23 -20.48 20.95 3.93
N PHE A 24 -20.17 21.08 2.65
CA PHE A 24 -19.72 19.98 1.81
C PHE A 24 -18.40 19.44 2.38
N SER A 25 -18.45 18.27 3.03
CA SER A 25 -17.26 17.58 3.49
C SER A 25 -16.68 16.79 2.31
N PRO A 26 -15.39 16.97 2.00
CA PRO A 26 -14.76 16.24 0.89
C PRO A 26 -14.76 14.72 1.17
N PRO A 27 -14.91 13.89 0.13
CA PRO A 27 -15.18 12.43 0.24
C PRO A 27 -14.04 11.59 0.87
N TRP A 28 -12.92 12.21 1.25
CA TRP A 28 -11.81 11.54 1.94
C TRP A 28 -11.85 11.62 3.48
N LYS A 29 -12.79 12.38 4.05
CA LYS A 29 -13.17 12.19 5.47
C LYS A 29 -14.11 10.98 5.49
N SER A 30 -13.55 9.81 5.70
CA SER A 30 -14.33 8.60 5.91
C SER A 30 -15.22 8.77 7.14
N THR A 31 -16.46 9.15 6.90
CA THR A 31 -17.51 8.98 7.90
C THR A 31 -17.89 7.51 7.83
N VAL A 32 -17.37 6.71 8.74
CA VAL A 32 -17.91 5.39 8.99
C VAL A 32 -19.20 5.61 9.80
N PRO A 33 -20.37 5.17 9.31
CA PRO A 33 -21.56 5.14 10.14
C PRO A 33 -21.31 4.13 11.25
N VAL A 34 -21.15 4.61 12.47
CA VAL A 34 -21.01 3.77 13.65
C VAL A 34 -22.39 3.64 14.24
N GLU A 35 -23.18 2.72 13.71
CA GLU A 35 -24.39 2.25 14.35
C GLU A 35 -24.00 1.24 15.43
N GLY A 36 -24.40 1.49 16.68
CA GLY A 36 -24.26 0.53 17.78
C GLY A 36 -23.22 0.83 18.85
N ILE A 37 -22.65 2.03 18.93
CA ILE A 37 -21.86 2.43 20.10
C ILE A 37 -22.77 3.07 21.13
N GLU A 38 -23.10 2.30 22.18
CA GLU A 38 -24.02 2.70 23.22
C GLU A 38 -23.36 3.44 24.42
N SER A 39 -22.01 3.45 24.48
CA SER A 39 -21.30 4.11 25.59
C SER A 39 -19.96 4.74 25.19
N PRO A 40 -19.53 5.83 25.90
CA PRO A 40 -18.22 6.47 25.70
C PRO A 40 -17.04 5.54 25.94
N GLU A 41 -17.22 4.54 26.78
CA GLU A 41 -16.19 3.57 27.14
C GLU A 41 -15.95 2.56 26.01
N GLN A 42 -17.01 2.19 25.31
CA GLN A 42 -16.95 1.34 24.12
C GLN A 42 -16.25 2.06 22.95
N ALA A 43 -16.45 3.37 22.79
CA ALA A 43 -15.74 4.20 21.82
C ALA A 43 -14.23 4.27 22.13
N ARG A 44 -13.85 4.40 23.42
CA ARG A 44 -12.44 4.42 23.83
C ARG A 44 -11.73 3.09 23.58
N ARG A 45 -12.38 1.95 23.83
CA ARG A 45 -11.82 0.61 23.54
C ARG A 45 -11.55 0.39 22.06
N LEU A 46 -12.29 1.09 21.20
CA LEU A 46 -12.12 1.05 19.74
C LEU A 46 -11.12 2.10 19.22
N GLY A 47 -10.44 2.84 20.11
CA GLY A 47 -9.47 3.86 19.72
C GLY A 47 -10.10 5.11 19.09
N LEU A 48 -11.39 5.35 19.34
CA LEU A 48 -12.13 6.48 18.81
C LEU A 48 -12.10 7.64 19.81
N SER A 49 -11.51 8.78 19.43
CA SER A 49 -11.59 10.00 20.23
C SER A 49 -12.91 10.71 19.93
N ALA A 50 -13.83 10.67 20.88
CA ALA A 50 -15.09 11.41 20.81
C ALA A 50 -14.83 12.89 21.13
N THR A 51 -14.74 13.75 20.13
CA THR A 51 -14.84 15.20 20.33
C THR A 51 -16.32 15.57 20.49
N ARG A 52 -16.67 15.92 21.72
CA ARG A 52 -17.89 16.61 22.18
C ARG A 52 -19.10 16.61 21.24
N ALA A 53 -19.94 15.63 21.32
CA ALA A 53 -21.40 15.75 21.11
C ALA A 53 -22.11 14.48 21.55
N TRP A 54 -22.18 14.25 22.88
CA TRP A 54 -23.20 13.40 23.45
C TRP A 54 -24.34 14.31 23.81
N THR A 55 -25.36 14.39 22.98
CA THR A 55 -26.68 14.91 23.38
C THR A 55 -27.55 13.72 23.66
N GLN A 56 -28.27 13.80 24.76
CA GLN A 56 -29.20 12.77 25.25
C GLN A 56 -30.15 12.36 24.11
N GLY A 57 -30.09 11.10 23.71
CA GLY A 57 -31.13 10.45 22.90
C GLY A 57 -30.91 10.39 21.38
N GLY A 58 -29.73 10.65 20.83
CA GLY A 58 -29.48 10.65 19.37
C GLY A 58 -28.25 9.84 18.93
N ALA A 59 -28.36 9.17 17.80
CA ALA A 59 -27.26 8.47 17.16
C ALA A 59 -26.05 9.41 16.91
N VAL A 60 -24.87 9.02 17.36
CA VAL A 60 -23.65 9.83 17.21
C VAL A 60 -23.22 9.84 15.74
N ARG A 61 -23.45 10.93 15.04
CA ARG A 61 -22.77 11.24 13.77
C ARG A 61 -21.46 11.98 14.09
N GLY A 62 -20.39 11.26 14.31
CA GLY A 62 -19.06 11.81 14.54
C GLY A 62 -18.13 11.56 13.36
N THR A 63 -17.34 12.57 12.94
CA THR A 63 -16.19 12.35 12.09
C THR A 63 -15.09 11.72 12.93
N VAL A 64 -14.67 10.50 12.58
CA VAL A 64 -13.51 9.85 13.22
C VAL A 64 -12.25 10.52 12.66
N GLU A 65 -11.64 11.43 13.43
CA GLU A 65 -10.26 11.78 13.21
C GLU A 65 -9.42 10.57 13.60
N THR A 66 -8.67 10.01 12.65
CA THR A 66 -7.68 8.96 12.95
C THR A 66 -6.77 9.48 14.05
N SER A 67 -6.80 8.83 15.21
CA SER A 67 -6.00 9.25 16.36
C SER A 67 -4.52 9.30 15.94
N GLY A 68 -3.74 10.21 16.48
CA GLY A 68 -2.30 10.31 16.17
C GLY A 68 -1.55 8.98 16.38
N ALA A 69 -2.06 8.09 17.24
CA ALA A 69 -1.58 6.73 17.44
C ALA A 69 -1.78 5.85 16.21
N SER A 70 -2.90 5.98 15.48
CA SER A 70 -3.18 5.22 14.25
C SER A 70 -2.24 5.64 13.11
N ALA A 71 -2.03 6.95 12.92
CA ALA A 71 -1.10 7.46 11.92
C ALA A 71 0.36 7.05 12.21
N ARG A 72 0.75 7.03 13.48
CA ARG A 72 2.06 6.60 13.93
C ARG A 72 2.29 5.10 13.67
N SER A 73 1.31 4.27 13.98
CA SER A 73 1.31 2.83 13.67
C SER A 73 1.44 2.59 12.17
N GLY A 74 0.70 3.36 11.34
CA GLY A 74 0.79 3.28 9.88
C GLY A 74 2.17 3.68 9.35
N ALA A 75 2.78 4.74 9.89
CA ALA A 75 4.12 5.18 9.50
C ALA A 75 5.20 4.15 9.86
N LEU A 76 5.15 3.59 11.08
CA LEU A 76 6.07 2.54 11.50
C LEU A 76 5.94 1.28 10.64
N ALA A 77 4.71 0.88 10.32
CA ALA A 77 4.46 -0.24 9.42
C ALA A 77 5.00 0.01 8.00
N ALA A 78 4.88 1.24 7.48
CA ALA A 78 5.46 1.61 6.20
C ALA A 78 6.99 1.48 6.20
N VAL A 79 7.66 2.04 7.21
CA VAL A 79 9.12 1.93 7.35
C VAL A 79 9.54 0.46 7.47
N GLY A 80 8.90 -0.32 8.35
CA GLY A 80 9.17 -1.76 8.52
C GLY A 80 9.00 -2.55 7.22
N CYS A 81 7.93 -2.28 6.47
CA CYS A 81 7.67 -2.88 5.17
C CYS A 81 8.82 -2.63 4.19
N TYR A 82 9.24 -1.37 4.03
CA TYR A 82 10.26 -1.01 3.04
C TYR A 82 11.67 -1.39 3.47
N LEU A 83 11.96 -1.49 4.77
CA LEU A 83 13.19 -2.10 5.28
C LEU A 83 13.25 -3.59 4.91
N LEU A 84 12.16 -4.33 5.13
CA LEU A 84 12.09 -5.74 4.74
C LEU A 84 12.27 -5.91 3.23
N TRP A 85 11.57 -5.12 2.41
CA TRP A 85 11.73 -5.19 0.95
C TRP A 85 13.12 -4.73 0.47
N GLY A 86 13.77 -3.84 1.20
CA GLY A 86 15.15 -3.47 0.94
C GLY A 86 16.14 -4.62 1.15
N LEU A 87 15.84 -5.54 2.08
CA LEU A 87 16.67 -6.72 2.39
C LEU A 87 16.30 -7.96 1.55
N VAL A 88 15.13 -7.97 0.91
CA VAL A 88 14.64 -9.13 0.13
C VAL A 88 15.61 -9.62 -0.96
N PRO A 89 16.46 -8.79 -1.62
CA PRO A 89 17.46 -9.30 -2.57
C PRO A 89 18.41 -10.35 -1.96
N LEU A 90 18.75 -10.24 -0.66
CA LEU A 90 19.58 -11.23 0.03
C LEU A 90 18.93 -12.63 0.04
N TYR A 91 17.60 -12.67 0.15
CA TYR A 91 16.83 -13.91 0.13
C TYR A 91 16.71 -14.48 -1.29
N TRP A 92 16.25 -13.68 -2.26
CA TRP A 92 16.04 -14.15 -3.63
C TRP A 92 17.33 -14.63 -4.29
N LYS A 93 18.48 -14.01 -3.99
CA LYS A 93 19.77 -14.43 -4.55
C LYS A 93 20.14 -15.86 -4.17
N ARG A 94 19.66 -16.38 -3.01
CA ARG A 94 19.85 -17.77 -2.61
C ARG A 94 18.95 -18.75 -3.36
N LEU A 95 17.89 -18.26 -3.97
CA LEU A 95 16.94 -19.02 -4.77
C LEU A 95 17.10 -18.80 -6.29
N ALA A 96 18.15 -18.14 -6.73
CA ALA A 96 18.36 -17.76 -8.14
C ALA A 96 18.45 -18.95 -9.10
N ALA A 97 18.75 -20.17 -8.60
CA ALA A 97 18.77 -21.39 -9.40
C ALA A 97 17.37 -21.93 -9.75
N ILE A 98 16.31 -21.43 -9.08
CA ILE A 98 14.93 -21.90 -9.28
C ILE A 98 14.24 -20.96 -10.27
N ASP A 99 13.42 -21.53 -11.14
CA ASP A 99 12.60 -20.77 -12.09
C ASP A 99 11.74 -19.71 -11.36
N SER A 100 11.73 -18.51 -11.89
CA SER A 100 11.11 -17.37 -11.23
C SER A 100 9.60 -17.46 -11.16
N LEU A 101 8.93 -18.06 -12.16
CA LEU A 101 7.48 -18.29 -12.13
C LEU A 101 7.13 -19.34 -11.09
N GLU A 102 7.98 -20.36 -10.93
CA GLU A 102 7.82 -21.37 -9.90
C GLU A 102 7.95 -20.77 -8.50
N LEU A 103 8.93 -19.88 -8.28
CA LEU A 103 9.05 -19.14 -7.03
C LEU A 103 7.83 -18.26 -6.75
N ILE A 104 7.26 -17.59 -7.78
CA ILE A 104 6.04 -16.80 -7.63
C ILE A 104 4.86 -17.69 -7.27
N ALA A 105 4.71 -18.85 -7.88
CA ALA A 105 3.63 -19.77 -7.59
C ALA A 105 3.75 -20.32 -6.15
N HIS A 106 4.93 -20.76 -5.72
CA HIS A 106 5.18 -21.16 -4.34
C HIS A 106 4.87 -20.05 -3.34
N ARG A 107 5.36 -18.86 -3.60
CA ARG A 107 5.08 -17.69 -2.77
C ARG A 107 3.58 -17.46 -2.58
N HIS A 108 2.77 -17.59 -3.65
CA HIS A 108 1.31 -17.45 -3.56
C HIS A 108 0.69 -18.47 -2.61
N LEU A 109 1.01 -19.74 -2.79
CA LEU A 109 0.43 -20.82 -1.98
C LEU A 109 0.87 -20.74 -0.51
N TRP A 110 2.16 -20.50 -0.26
CA TRP A 110 2.66 -20.39 1.12
C TRP A 110 2.19 -19.11 1.81
N SER A 111 1.99 -18.00 1.06
CA SER A 111 1.35 -16.81 1.60
C SER A 111 -0.10 -17.07 1.96
N LEU A 112 -0.85 -17.78 1.12
CA LEU A 112 -2.24 -18.13 1.40
C LEU A 112 -2.34 -19.02 2.64
N ALA A 113 -1.48 -20.03 2.77
CA ALA A 113 -1.43 -20.89 3.94
C ALA A 113 -1.17 -20.09 5.23
N LEU A 114 -0.19 -19.17 5.20
CA LEU A 114 0.11 -18.29 6.34
C LEU A 114 -1.06 -17.36 6.67
N LEU A 115 -1.68 -16.74 5.66
CA LEU A 115 -2.80 -15.82 5.86
C LEU A 115 -4.02 -16.57 6.40
N GLY A 116 -4.31 -17.76 5.90
CA GLY A 116 -5.36 -18.64 6.43
C GLY A 116 -5.12 -18.99 7.90
N LEU A 117 -3.90 -19.36 8.26
CA LEU A 117 -3.51 -19.64 9.66
C LEU A 117 -3.68 -18.39 10.54
N LEU A 118 -3.27 -17.22 10.06
CA LEU A 118 -3.44 -15.97 10.80
C LEU A 118 -4.91 -15.60 10.98
N MET A 119 -5.77 -15.82 9.99
CA MET A 119 -7.22 -15.61 10.11
C MET A 119 -7.83 -16.54 11.16
N VAL A 120 -7.51 -17.84 11.12
CA VAL A 120 -7.98 -18.80 12.11
C VAL A 120 -7.49 -18.42 13.51
N GLY A 121 -6.20 -18.13 13.67
CA GLY A 121 -5.60 -17.78 14.96
C GLY A 121 -6.14 -16.48 15.59
N ARG A 122 -6.73 -15.59 14.77
CA ARG A 122 -7.38 -14.36 15.23
C ARG A 122 -8.89 -14.47 15.41
N GLY A 123 -9.46 -15.61 15.08
CA GLY A 123 -10.91 -15.75 15.03
C GLY A 123 -11.57 -14.88 13.94
N GLU A 124 -10.78 -14.41 12.95
CA GLU A 124 -11.32 -13.64 11.83
C GLU A 124 -11.99 -14.61 10.84
N GLY A 125 -13.31 -14.50 10.73
CA GLY A 125 -14.07 -15.31 9.76
C GLY A 125 -13.94 -14.79 8.33
N TRP A 126 -14.26 -15.62 7.35
CA TRP A 126 -14.33 -15.27 5.93
C TRP A 126 -15.55 -14.39 5.56
N GLY A 127 -16.44 -14.06 6.52
CA GLY A 127 -17.68 -13.32 6.28
C GLY A 127 -17.45 -12.02 5.52
N SER A 128 -16.56 -11.15 6.01
CA SER A 128 -16.24 -9.88 5.33
C SER A 128 -15.65 -10.07 3.92
N ALA A 129 -14.90 -11.14 3.72
CA ALA A 129 -14.33 -11.51 2.42
C ALA A 129 -15.42 -11.97 1.45
N ILE A 130 -16.34 -12.82 1.93
CA ILE A 130 -17.50 -13.31 1.16
C ILE A 130 -18.41 -12.14 0.81
N ASP A 131 -18.69 -11.24 1.76
CA ASP A 131 -19.51 -10.05 1.52
C ASP A 131 -18.88 -9.15 0.45
N ALA A 132 -17.56 -8.95 0.49
CA ALA A 132 -16.85 -8.18 -0.52
C ALA A 132 -16.90 -8.83 -1.92
N LEU A 133 -16.89 -10.16 -2.00
CA LEU A 133 -16.99 -10.93 -3.24
C LEU A 133 -18.44 -11.06 -3.74
N SER A 134 -19.44 -10.90 -2.89
CA SER A 134 -20.87 -11.06 -3.25
C SER A 134 -21.36 -10.02 -4.25
N THR A 135 -20.69 -8.86 -4.34
CA THR A 135 -21.01 -7.82 -5.32
C THR A 135 -20.06 -7.86 -6.50
N VAL A 136 -20.58 -7.72 -7.72
CA VAL A 136 -19.78 -7.68 -8.96
C VAL A 136 -18.69 -6.61 -8.87
N ARG A 137 -19.00 -5.44 -8.30
CA ARG A 137 -18.05 -4.34 -8.15
C ARG A 137 -16.95 -4.67 -7.13
N GLY A 138 -17.28 -5.33 -6.03
CA GLY A 138 -16.32 -5.76 -5.02
C GLY A 138 -15.40 -6.86 -5.57
N ALA A 139 -15.98 -7.89 -6.18
CA ALA A 139 -15.22 -8.96 -6.82
C ALA A 139 -14.28 -8.43 -7.92
N ALA A 140 -14.76 -7.53 -8.78
CA ALA A 140 -13.94 -6.92 -9.83
C ALA A 140 -12.77 -6.10 -9.26
N ARG A 141 -12.98 -5.34 -8.17
CA ARG A 141 -11.91 -4.59 -7.50
C ARG A 141 -10.84 -5.50 -6.90
N LEU A 142 -11.25 -6.58 -6.24
CA LEU A 142 -10.32 -7.55 -5.65
C LEU A 142 -9.56 -8.32 -6.72
N MET A 143 -10.24 -8.74 -7.80
CA MET A 143 -9.59 -9.37 -8.95
C MET A 143 -8.60 -8.42 -9.62
N LEU A 144 -8.96 -7.15 -9.82
CA LEU A 144 -8.06 -6.14 -10.37
C LEU A 144 -6.84 -5.93 -9.47
N ALA A 145 -7.02 -5.86 -8.14
CA ALA A 145 -5.91 -5.75 -7.19
C ALA A 145 -4.97 -6.96 -7.28
N SER A 146 -5.53 -8.18 -7.32
CA SER A 146 -4.77 -9.43 -7.49
C SER A 146 -3.97 -9.44 -8.79
N LEU A 147 -4.61 -9.06 -9.90
CA LEU A 147 -3.97 -9.00 -11.22
C LEU A 147 -2.87 -7.95 -11.28
N LEU A 148 -3.11 -6.74 -10.74
CA LEU A 148 -2.10 -5.68 -10.70
C LEU A 148 -0.87 -6.09 -9.88
N LEU A 149 -1.08 -6.71 -8.72
CA LEU A 149 0.01 -7.20 -7.88
C LEU A 149 0.78 -8.32 -8.58
N THR A 150 0.09 -9.27 -9.20
CA THR A 150 0.73 -10.39 -9.92
C THR A 150 1.47 -9.90 -11.16
N THR A 151 0.86 -9.03 -11.96
CA THR A 151 1.49 -8.43 -13.13
C THR A 151 2.75 -7.65 -12.74
N ASN A 152 2.69 -6.88 -11.66
CA ASN A 152 3.87 -6.19 -11.13
C ASN A 152 5.03 -7.15 -10.88
N TRP A 153 4.77 -8.26 -10.19
CA TRP A 153 5.80 -9.27 -9.93
C TRP A 153 6.25 -10.03 -11.17
N LEU A 154 5.35 -10.35 -12.09
CA LEU A 154 5.71 -11.01 -13.35
C LEU A 154 6.62 -10.13 -14.21
N VAL A 155 6.28 -8.85 -14.36
CA VAL A 155 7.10 -7.89 -15.11
C VAL A 155 8.47 -7.71 -14.45
N TYR A 156 8.51 -7.64 -13.12
CA TYR A 156 9.77 -7.55 -12.36
C TYR A 156 10.66 -8.78 -12.61
N VAL A 157 10.14 -9.96 -12.39
CA VAL A 157 10.87 -11.20 -12.51
C VAL A 157 11.33 -11.42 -13.96
N TRP A 158 10.41 -11.22 -14.92
CA TRP A 158 10.75 -11.30 -16.34
C TRP A 158 11.87 -10.31 -16.70
N GLY A 159 11.79 -9.07 -16.26
CA GLY A 159 12.80 -8.05 -16.52
C GLY A 159 14.17 -8.42 -15.95
N VAL A 160 14.23 -8.99 -14.74
CA VAL A 160 15.48 -9.45 -14.12
C VAL A 160 16.05 -10.62 -14.91
N ASN A 161 15.24 -11.62 -15.28
CA ASN A 161 15.68 -12.84 -15.95
C ASN A 161 16.09 -12.61 -17.42
N THR A 162 15.52 -11.58 -18.08
CA THR A 162 15.86 -11.22 -19.46
C THR A 162 16.94 -10.14 -19.55
N GLY A 163 17.63 -9.81 -18.45
CA GLY A 163 18.76 -8.88 -18.44
C GLY A 163 18.36 -7.40 -18.44
N HIS A 164 17.09 -7.06 -18.20
CA HIS A 164 16.59 -5.68 -18.11
C HIS A 164 16.69 -5.10 -16.69
N ILE A 165 17.73 -5.47 -15.93
CA ILE A 165 17.91 -5.11 -14.50
C ILE A 165 17.90 -3.59 -14.29
N VAL A 166 18.56 -2.84 -15.19
CA VAL A 166 18.59 -1.37 -15.10
C VAL A 166 17.19 -0.77 -15.20
N GLU A 167 16.36 -1.29 -16.10
CA GLU A 167 14.99 -0.79 -16.32
C GLU A 167 14.05 -1.19 -15.18
N THR A 168 14.17 -2.40 -14.64
CA THR A 168 13.44 -2.83 -13.44
C THR A 168 13.82 -1.99 -12.22
N SER A 169 15.10 -1.70 -12.04
CA SER A 169 15.58 -0.81 -10.96
C SER A 169 15.01 0.59 -11.11
N LEU A 170 14.95 1.15 -12.33
CA LEU A 170 14.34 2.42 -12.61
C LEU A 170 12.86 2.45 -12.19
N GLY A 171 12.15 1.32 -12.40
CA GLY A 171 10.76 1.17 -11.95
C GLY A 171 10.59 1.46 -10.45
N TYR A 172 11.46 0.93 -9.62
CA TYR A 172 11.41 1.17 -8.17
C TYR A 172 11.64 2.63 -7.77
N PHE A 173 12.36 3.40 -8.58
CA PHE A 173 12.50 4.85 -8.37
C PHE A 173 11.28 5.63 -8.86
N LEU A 174 10.61 5.16 -9.90
CA LEU A 174 9.37 5.75 -10.41
C LEU A 174 8.16 5.48 -9.50
N VAL A 175 8.09 4.31 -8.85
CA VAL A 175 6.97 3.91 -7.99
C VAL A 175 6.61 4.97 -6.95
N PRO A 176 7.53 5.53 -6.14
CA PRO A 176 7.19 6.54 -5.16
C PRO A 176 6.58 7.80 -5.78
N LEU A 177 7.13 8.24 -6.90
CA LEU A 177 6.63 9.41 -7.63
C LEU A 177 5.20 9.16 -8.13
N PHE A 178 4.94 8.01 -8.76
CA PHE A 178 3.62 7.60 -9.20
C PHE A 178 2.63 7.48 -8.04
N SER A 179 3.06 6.97 -6.88
CA SER A 179 2.23 6.85 -5.68
C SER A 179 1.83 8.23 -5.12
N VAL A 180 2.75 9.21 -5.11
CA VAL A 180 2.46 10.59 -4.72
C VAL A 180 1.47 11.25 -5.71
N LEU A 181 1.70 11.08 -7.01
CA LEU A 181 0.81 11.58 -8.05
C LEU A 181 -0.58 10.92 -7.97
N ALA A 182 -0.64 9.60 -7.76
CA ALA A 182 -1.90 8.89 -7.56
C ALA A 182 -2.65 9.39 -6.31
N GLY A 183 -1.94 9.62 -5.21
CA GLY A 183 -2.50 10.25 -4.01
C GLY A 183 -3.10 11.62 -4.30
N ARG A 184 -2.39 12.45 -5.08
CA ARG A 184 -2.84 13.80 -5.44
C ARG A 184 -4.03 13.80 -6.39
N PHE A 185 -3.96 13.03 -7.48
CA PHE A 185 -4.93 13.11 -8.57
C PHE A 185 -6.11 12.14 -8.40
N LEU A 186 -5.88 10.93 -7.90
CA LEU A 186 -6.95 9.92 -7.76
C LEU A 186 -7.62 9.96 -6.37
N LEU A 187 -6.87 10.29 -5.32
CA LEU A 187 -7.40 10.36 -3.96
C LEU A 187 -7.62 11.81 -3.48
N HIS A 188 -7.35 12.80 -4.35
CA HIS A 188 -7.50 14.23 -4.06
C HIS A 188 -6.75 14.69 -2.80
N GLU A 189 -5.62 14.04 -2.47
CA GLU A 189 -4.77 14.45 -1.36
C GLU A 189 -4.19 15.83 -1.62
N GLN A 190 -4.27 16.71 -0.61
CA GLN A 190 -3.69 18.06 -0.74
C GLN A 190 -2.21 18.01 -0.36
N LEU A 191 -1.36 18.43 -1.30
CA LEU A 191 0.08 18.59 -1.09
C LEU A 191 0.38 20.03 -0.76
N ARG A 192 1.22 20.26 0.28
CA ARG A 192 1.72 21.60 0.61
C ARG A 192 2.78 22.03 -0.40
N ARG A 193 3.06 23.34 -0.47
CA ARG A 193 4.06 23.87 -1.41
C ARG A 193 5.44 23.23 -1.24
N VAL A 194 5.86 23.01 0.00
CA VAL A 194 7.14 22.34 0.32
C VAL A 194 7.15 20.88 -0.17
N GLN A 195 6.03 20.18 -0.07
CA GLN A 195 5.90 18.81 -0.60
C GLN A 195 6.00 18.78 -2.13
N TRP A 196 5.49 19.80 -2.84
CA TRP A 196 5.68 19.92 -4.28
C TRP A 196 7.15 20.15 -4.68
N ILE A 197 7.92 20.90 -3.87
CA ILE A 197 9.37 21.04 -4.07
C ILE A 197 10.04 19.67 -3.94
N ALA A 198 9.69 18.89 -2.90
CA ALA A 198 10.23 17.54 -2.74
C ALA A 198 9.88 16.63 -3.93
N VAL A 199 8.64 16.68 -4.43
CA VAL A 199 8.22 15.93 -5.64
C VAL A 199 9.03 16.37 -6.86
N GLY A 200 9.26 17.67 -7.03
CA GLY A 200 10.09 18.21 -8.11
C GLY A 200 11.55 17.71 -8.05
N LEU A 201 12.18 17.73 -6.87
CA LEU A 201 13.52 17.21 -6.67
C LEU A 201 13.61 15.71 -6.99
N ALA A 202 12.64 14.92 -6.51
CA ALA A 202 12.57 13.50 -6.83
C ALA A 202 12.37 13.26 -8.33
N ALA A 203 11.51 14.04 -8.99
CA ALA A 203 11.26 13.96 -10.43
C ALA A 203 12.53 14.28 -11.25
N VAL A 204 13.33 15.27 -10.85
CA VAL A 204 14.62 15.58 -11.49
C VAL A 204 15.60 14.43 -11.31
N GLY A 205 15.71 13.88 -10.08
CA GLY A 205 16.58 12.73 -9.81
C GLY A 205 16.23 11.51 -10.66
N VAL A 206 14.94 11.16 -10.73
CA VAL A 206 14.44 10.03 -11.53
C VAL A 206 14.52 10.35 -13.02
N GLY A 207 14.17 11.58 -13.44
CA GLY A 207 14.24 12.01 -14.82
C GLY A 207 15.65 11.91 -15.41
N SER A 208 16.69 12.21 -14.61
CA SER A 208 18.06 12.03 -15.03
C SER A 208 18.42 10.56 -15.31
N MET A 209 17.85 9.61 -14.57
CA MET A 209 18.02 8.17 -14.82
C MET A 209 17.26 7.73 -16.08
N VAL A 210 16.05 8.24 -16.29
CA VAL A 210 15.25 7.96 -17.51
C VAL A 210 15.95 8.50 -18.77
N ALA A 211 16.47 9.72 -18.71
CA ALA A 211 17.18 10.34 -19.84
C ALA A 211 18.40 9.51 -20.29
N GLN A 212 19.10 8.87 -19.34
CA GLN A 212 20.24 8.00 -19.65
C GLN A 212 19.83 6.67 -20.27
N ALA A 213 18.60 6.21 -20.07
CA ALA A 213 18.13 4.95 -20.64
C ALA A 213 17.98 5.02 -22.18
N GLY A 214 17.88 6.22 -22.77
CA GLY A 214 17.87 6.47 -24.22
C GLY A 214 16.64 5.92 -24.97
N ARG A 215 15.69 5.30 -24.26
CA ARG A 215 14.45 4.72 -24.80
C ARG A 215 13.32 4.82 -23.75
N VAL A 216 12.07 4.68 -24.20
CA VAL A 216 10.94 4.63 -23.27
C VAL A 216 11.06 3.40 -22.36
N PRO A 217 11.21 3.60 -21.05
CA PRO A 217 11.42 2.50 -20.10
C PRO A 217 10.08 1.83 -19.75
N TRP A 218 9.50 1.06 -20.67
CA TRP A 218 8.16 0.49 -20.52
C TRP A 218 8.05 -0.45 -19.30
N ILE A 219 9.11 -1.22 -18.98
CA ILE A 219 9.17 -2.09 -17.80
C ILE A 219 9.02 -1.24 -16.53
N ALA A 220 9.78 -0.14 -16.45
CA ALA A 220 9.74 0.77 -15.32
C ALA A 220 8.36 1.43 -15.16
N LEU A 221 7.75 1.85 -16.28
CA LEU A 221 6.40 2.43 -16.28
C LEU A 221 5.33 1.40 -15.88
N ALA A 222 5.44 0.15 -16.38
CA ALA A 222 4.54 -0.93 -16.01
C ALA A 222 4.63 -1.27 -14.51
N LEU A 223 5.84 -1.34 -13.96
CA LEU A 223 6.07 -1.56 -12.53
C LEU A 223 5.49 -0.42 -11.69
N ALA A 224 5.80 0.82 -12.03
CA ALA A 224 5.31 1.99 -11.29
C ALA A 224 3.79 2.14 -11.40
N GLY A 225 3.22 1.94 -12.57
CA GLY A 225 1.78 2.06 -12.81
C GLY A 225 0.99 0.96 -12.10
N SER A 226 1.40 -0.31 -12.23
CA SER A 226 0.72 -1.43 -11.60
C SER A 226 0.77 -1.35 -10.07
N TRP A 227 1.93 -1.04 -9.49
CA TRP A 227 2.07 -0.91 -8.04
C TRP A 227 1.28 0.28 -7.48
N SER A 228 1.35 1.44 -8.12
CA SER A 228 0.62 2.62 -7.64
C SER A 228 -0.88 2.45 -7.75
N SER A 229 -1.37 1.82 -8.82
CA SER A 229 -2.79 1.48 -8.98
C SER A 229 -3.25 0.47 -7.93
N TYR A 230 -2.45 -0.57 -7.66
CA TYR A 230 -2.68 -1.50 -6.55
C TYR A 230 -2.77 -0.75 -5.20
N SER A 231 -1.85 0.18 -4.95
CA SER A 231 -1.81 0.98 -3.72
C SER A 231 -3.09 1.81 -3.51
N VAL A 232 -3.64 2.39 -4.59
CA VAL A 232 -4.92 3.11 -4.56
C VAL A 232 -6.07 2.18 -4.21
N LEU A 233 -6.17 1.02 -4.88
CA LEU A 233 -7.21 0.03 -4.60
C LEU A 233 -7.13 -0.45 -3.16
N ARG A 234 -5.94 -0.70 -2.66
CA ARG A 234 -5.70 -1.14 -1.29
C ARG A 234 -6.09 -0.09 -0.26
N LYS A 235 -5.79 1.18 -0.53
CA LYS A 235 -6.21 2.31 0.31
C LYS A 235 -7.72 2.48 0.36
N GLN A 236 -8.43 2.19 -0.74
CA GLN A 236 -9.89 2.30 -0.84
C GLN A 236 -10.62 1.00 -0.42
N SER A 237 -9.89 -0.05 -0.07
CA SER A 237 -10.48 -1.33 0.32
C SER A 237 -11.16 -1.22 1.69
N ALA A 238 -12.38 -1.72 1.78
CA ALA A 238 -13.08 -1.88 3.06
C ALA A 238 -12.55 -3.07 3.87
N LEU A 239 -11.87 -4.02 3.22
CA LEU A 239 -11.28 -5.18 3.88
C LEU A 239 -10.03 -4.80 4.65
N GLY A 240 -9.88 -5.34 5.85
CA GLY A 240 -8.66 -5.27 6.64
C GLY A 240 -7.43 -5.83 5.89
N ALA A 241 -6.25 -5.64 6.47
CA ALA A 241 -5.00 -6.06 5.82
C ALA A 241 -4.97 -7.58 5.56
N ILE A 242 -5.31 -8.40 6.56
CA ILE A 242 -5.25 -9.86 6.48
C ILE A 242 -6.34 -10.41 5.56
N PRO A 243 -7.66 -10.18 5.80
CA PRO A 243 -8.68 -10.75 4.95
C PRO A 243 -8.59 -10.27 3.49
N GLY A 244 -8.23 -9.01 3.28
CA GLY A 244 -8.06 -8.51 1.92
C GLY A 244 -6.92 -9.17 1.18
N LEU A 245 -5.73 -9.32 1.79
CA LEU A 245 -4.61 -10.00 1.15
C LEU A 245 -4.87 -11.51 0.99
N ALA A 246 -5.60 -12.14 1.92
CA ALA A 246 -6.00 -13.53 1.82
C ALA A 246 -6.90 -13.76 0.58
N VAL A 247 -7.89 -12.91 0.35
CA VAL A 247 -8.76 -13.00 -0.84
C VAL A 247 -7.97 -12.74 -2.12
N GLU A 248 -7.14 -11.69 -2.16
CA GLU A 248 -6.30 -11.39 -3.32
C GLU A 248 -5.39 -12.57 -3.68
N THR A 249 -4.84 -13.25 -2.68
CA THR A 249 -3.99 -14.43 -2.88
C THR A 249 -4.82 -15.65 -3.28
N LEU A 250 -6.00 -15.85 -2.66
CA LEU A 250 -6.90 -16.97 -2.95
C LEU A 250 -7.40 -16.95 -4.39
N LEU A 251 -7.71 -15.77 -4.95
CA LEU A 251 -8.22 -15.64 -6.32
C LEU A 251 -7.25 -16.19 -7.38
N LEU A 252 -5.94 -16.13 -7.13
CA LEU A 252 -4.91 -16.61 -8.05
C LEU A 252 -4.29 -17.96 -7.62
N ALA A 253 -4.63 -18.46 -6.43
CA ALA A 253 -4.10 -19.72 -5.92
C ALA A 253 -4.41 -20.94 -6.83
N PRO A 254 -5.59 -21.06 -7.46
CA PRO A 254 -5.85 -22.17 -8.39
C PRO A 254 -4.89 -22.19 -9.59
N ALA A 255 -4.58 -21.02 -10.16
CA ALA A 255 -3.64 -20.90 -11.26
C ALA A 255 -2.21 -21.26 -10.82
N ALA A 256 -1.78 -20.77 -9.65
CA ALA A 256 -0.48 -21.08 -9.07
C ALA A 256 -0.34 -22.58 -8.76
N LEU A 257 -1.36 -23.19 -8.18
CA LEU A 257 -1.38 -24.63 -7.88
C LEU A 257 -1.33 -25.46 -9.17
N GLY A 258 -2.15 -25.12 -10.16
CA GLY A 258 -2.16 -25.82 -11.46
C GLY A 258 -0.79 -25.74 -12.14
N PHE A 259 -0.14 -24.58 -12.10
CA PHE A 259 1.22 -24.42 -12.64
C PHE A 259 2.25 -25.28 -11.89
N LEU A 260 2.21 -25.33 -10.56
CA LEU A 260 3.15 -26.18 -9.78
C LEU A 260 2.91 -27.66 -9.99
N ILE A 261 1.66 -28.11 -10.10
CA ILE A 261 1.32 -29.49 -10.45
C ILE A 261 1.87 -29.84 -11.83
N TRP A 262 1.65 -28.96 -12.82
CA TRP A 262 2.19 -29.17 -14.16
C TRP A 262 3.72 -29.27 -14.15
N ARG A 263 4.43 -28.36 -13.49
CA ARG A 263 5.90 -28.39 -13.35
C ARG A 263 6.39 -29.66 -12.66
N HIS A 264 5.66 -30.15 -11.66
CA HIS A 264 6.01 -31.38 -10.96
C HIS A 264 5.85 -32.62 -11.87
N MET A 265 4.74 -32.68 -12.62
CA MET A 265 4.46 -33.78 -13.57
C MET A 265 5.43 -33.79 -14.75
N ASP A 266 5.81 -32.62 -15.25
CA ASP A 266 6.77 -32.44 -16.33
C ASP A 266 8.23 -32.73 -15.91
N GLY A 267 8.44 -32.99 -14.65
CA GLY A 267 9.77 -33.33 -14.13
C GLY A 267 10.73 -32.12 -13.98
N THR A 268 10.27 -30.90 -14.15
CA THR A 268 11.09 -29.68 -14.12
C THR A 268 10.94 -28.88 -12.83
N GLY A 269 9.97 -29.22 -11.96
CA GLY A 269 9.71 -28.52 -10.70
C GLY A 269 10.80 -28.75 -9.65
N ALA A 270 11.06 -27.75 -8.81
CA ALA A 270 12.04 -27.81 -7.73
C ALA A 270 11.59 -28.70 -6.56
N LEU A 271 10.28 -28.84 -6.34
CA LEU A 271 9.75 -29.57 -5.19
C LEU A 271 10.17 -31.03 -5.24
N GLY A 272 10.82 -31.52 -4.17
CA GLY A 272 11.34 -32.88 -4.08
C GLY A 272 12.69 -33.12 -4.81
N ARG A 273 13.27 -32.08 -5.45
CA ARG A 273 14.51 -32.20 -6.25
C ARG A 273 15.65 -31.31 -5.77
N VAL A 274 15.39 -30.41 -4.85
CA VAL A 274 16.40 -29.53 -4.26
C VAL A 274 16.73 -30.02 -2.83
N ASP A 275 17.84 -29.52 -2.29
CA ASP A 275 18.25 -29.85 -0.91
C ASP A 275 17.28 -29.31 0.14
N ALA A 276 17.36 -29.83 1.37
CA ALA A 276 16.46 -29.46 2.46
C ALA A 276 16.52 -27.96 2.83
N GLY A 277 17.69 -27.34 2.72
CA GLY A 277 17.85 -25.89 2.97
C GLY A 277 17.09 -25.05 1.95
N THR A 278 17.20 -25.42 0.66
CA THR A 278 16.47 -24.76 -0.43
C THR A 278 14.95 -24.99 -0.29
N HIS A 279 14.50 -26.18 0.12
CA HIS A 279 13.08 -26.39 0.43
C HIS A 279 12.60 -25.49 1.56
N ALA A 280 13.35 -25.35 2.64
CA ALA A 280 13.00 -24.46 3.75
C ALA A 280 12.90 -22.99 3.29
N LEU A 281 13.80 -22.55 2.38
CA LEU A 281 13.70 -21.23 1.77
C LEU A 281 12.44 -21.13 0.90
N ILE A 282 12.10 -22.08 0.06
CA ILE A 282 10.87 -22.07 -0.75
C ILE A 282 9.63 -21.94 0.16
N LEU A 283 9.55 -22.75 1.22
CA LEU A 283 8.45 -22.69 2.20
C LEU A 283 8.36 -21.32 2.89
N SER A 284 9.51 -20.74 3.29
CA SER A 284 9.56 -19.42 3.93
C SER A 284 9.19 -18.27 3.01
N SER A 285 9.07 -18.50 1.69
CA SER A 285 8.70 -17.48 0.71
C SER A 285 7.33 -16.84 0.99
N GLY A 286 6.40 -17.61 1.56
CA GLY A 286 5.11 -17.10 2.02
C GLY A 286 5.26 -16.04 3.12
N VAL A 287 6.11 -16.28 4.09
CA VAL A 287 6.38 -15.37 5.22
C VAL A 287 7.06 -14.09 4.72
N ILE A 288 8.12 -14.25 3.93
CA ILE A 288 8.90 -13.14 3.35
C ILE A 288 8.06 -12.25 2.45
N THR A 289 7.02 -12.81 1.84
CA THR A 289 6.07 -12.06 1.00
C THR A 289 4.93 -11.45 1.80
N ALA A 290 4.28 -12.26 2.64
CA ALA A 290 3.04 -11.84 3.31
C ALA A 290 3.30 -10.76 4.38
N ILE A 291 4.38 -10.86 5.16
CA ILE A 291 4.66 -9.89 6.22
C ILE A 291 4.81 -8.47 5.67
N PRO A 292 5.68 -8.18 4.68
CA PRO A 292 5.78 -6.83 4.14
C PRO A 292 4.47 -6.34 3.50
N LEU A 293 3.73 -7.21 2.79
CA LEU A 293 2.45 -6.85 2.19
C LEU A 293 1.38 -6.54 3.24
N LEU A 294 1.37 -7.25 4.37
CA LEU A 294 0.49 -6.94 5.50
C LEU A 294 0.84 -5.58 6.13
N LEU A 295 2.13 -5.31 6.34
CA LEU A 295 2.60 -4.02 6.82
C LEU A 295 2.25 -2.89 5.85
N PHE A 296 2.42 -3.12 4.54
CA PHE A 296 2.01 -2.19 3.50
C PHE A 296 0.50 -1.91 3.53
N ALA A 297 -0.31 -2.97 3.56
CA ALA A 297 -1.76 -2.83 3.58
C ALA A 297 -2.26 -2.11 4.85
N HIS A 298 -1.64 -2.39 6.00
CA HIS A 298 -1.90 -1.69 7.25
C HIS A 298 -1.54 -0.19 7.15
N ALA A 299 -0.38 0.12 6.58
CA ALA A 299 0.07 1.49 6.38
C ALA A 299 -0.81 2.26 5.39
N ALA A 300 -1.14 1.66 4.23
CA ALA A 300 -1.94 2.28 3.18
C ALA A 300 -3.31 2.75 3.67
N GLN A 301 -3.91 2.02 4.62
CA GLN A 301 -5.18 2.39 5.21
C GLN A 301 -5.08 3.52 6.26
N ARG A 302 -3.90 3.77 6.83
CA ARG A 302 -3.71 4.67 7.98
C ARG A 302 -2.97 5.96 7.68
N ILE A 303 -2.13 5.97 6.65
CA ILE A 303 -1.41 7.18 6.24
C ILE A 303 -1.79 7.60 4.82
N ARG A 304 -1.43 8.82 4.45
CA ARG A 304 -1.66 9.36 3.10
C ARG A 304 -0.84 8.56 2.09
N LEU A 305 -1.38 8.35 0.90
CA LEU A 305 -0.66 7.63 -0.17
C LEU A 305 0.60 8.39 -0.60
N SER A 306 0.56 9.72 -0.57
CA SER A 306 1.74 10.56 -0.80
C SER A 306 2.86 10.32 0.22
N THR A 307 2.52 10.20 1.51
CA THR A 307 3.49 9.86 2.57
C THR A 307 4.02 8.44 2.41
N LEU A 308 3.13 7.49 2.13
CA LEU A 308 3.49 6.10 1.85
C LEU A 308 4.44 6.03 0.65
N GLY A 309 4.12 6.76 -0.44
CA GLY A 309 4.96 6.84 -1.63
C GLY A 309 6.37 7.34 -1.35
N VAL A 310 6.50 8.44 -0.58
CA VAL A 310 7.85 8.95 -0.23
C VAL A 310 8.62 7.96 0.66
N THR A 311 7.95 7.29 1.59
CA THR A 311 8.58 6.28 2.44
C THR A 311 9.12 5.08 1.64
N GLN A 312 8.57 4.81 0.45
CA GLN A 312 9.03 3.72 -0.43
C GLN A 312 10.51 3.86 -0.84
N TYR A 313 11.08 5.08 -0.87
CA TYR A 313 12.49 5.27 -1.19
C TYR A 313 13.47 4.61 -0.20
N VAL A 314 13.00 4.19 0.98
CA VAL A 314 13.79 3.42 1.94
C VAL A 314 14.28 2.10 1.32
N ALA A 315 13.43 1.38 0.59
CA ALA A 315 13.79 0.09 0.00
C ALA A 315 14.91 0.21 -1.05
N PRO A 316 14.81 1.04 -2.11
CA PRO A 316 15.90 1.18 -3.08
C PRO A 316 17.16 1.80 -2.48
N THR A 317 17.05 2.64 -1.43
CA THR A 317 18.22 3.14 -0.69
C THR A 317 19.00 1.99 -0.02
N LEU A 318 18.26 1.09 0.65
CA LEU A 318 18.88 -0.07 1.29
C LEU A 318 19.42 -1.06 0.26
N GLN A 319 18.73 -1.26 -0.87
CA GLN A 319 19.20 -2.09 -1.98
C GLN A 319 20.48 -1.52 -2.61
N LEU A 320 20.59 -0.19 -2.75
CA LEU A 320 21.84 0.45 -3.16
C LEU A 320 22.97 0.16 -2.20
N ALA A 321 22.71 0.31 -0.89
CA ALA A 321 23.70 0.02 0.16
C ALA A 321 24.17 -1.44 0.09
N LEU A 322 23.25 -2.40 -0.10
CA LEU A 322 23.58 -3.80 -0.31
C LEU A 322 24.40 -4.02 -1.58
N GLY A 323 24.03 -3.39 -2.70
CA GLY A 323 24.75 -3.48 -3.96
C GLY A 323 26.21 -3.04 -3.81
N VAL A 324 26.44 -1.88 -3.20
CA VAL A 324 27.77 -1.31 -3.04
C VAL A 324 28.61 -2.06 -1.98
N TRP A 325 28.05 -2.31 -0.79
CA TRP A 325 28.83 -2.81 0.35
C TRP A 325 28.88 -4.33 0.44
N VAL A 326 27.82 -5.03 0.01
CA VAL A 326 27.75 -6.49 0.10
C VAL A 326 28.14 -7.15 -1.22
N TYR A 327 27.68 -6.57 -2.34
CA TYR A 327 27.93 -7.14 -3.66
C TYR A 327 29.07 -6.46 -4.43
N HIS A 328 29.68 -5.40 -3.86
CA HIS A 328 30.79 -4.65 -4.43
C HIS A 328 30.50 -4.14 -5.86
N GLU A 329 29.22 -3.80 -6.13
CA GLU A 329 28.83 -3.26 -7.43
C GLU A 329 29.38 -1.83 -7.62
N PRO A 330 29.91 -1.50 -8.82
CA PRO A 330 30.42 -0.16 -9.06
C PRO A 330 29.29 0.86 -9.05
N LEU A 331 29.43 1.90 -8.22
CA LEU A 331 28.49 3.00 -8.15
C LEU A 331 28.86 4.08 -9.18
N SER A 332 28.08 4.24 -10.25
CA SER A 332 28.29 5.32 -11.20
C SER A 332 27.99 6.69 -10.56
N ARG A 333 28.78 7.72 -10.96
CA ARG A 333 28.57 9.10 -10.47
C ARG A 333 27.15 9.59 -10.70
N THR A 334 26.55 9.25 -11.82
CA THR A 334 25.19 9.67 -12.14
C THR A 334 24.14 9.02 -11.24
N ARG A 335 24.28 7.73 -10.93
CA ARG A 335 23.41 7.08 -9.93
C ARG A 335 23.53 7.77 -8.57
N LEU A 336 24.75 8.10 -8.14
CA LEU A 336 24.98 8.81 -6.89
C LEU A 336 24.27 10.16 -6.87
N TYR A 337 24.39 10.97 -7.92
CA TYR A 337 23.69 12.28 -7.99
C TYR A 337 22.17 12.11 -7.96
N SER A 338 21.62 11.14 -8.67
CA SER A 338 20.17 10.86 -8.63
C SER A 338 19.72 10.46 -7.23
N PHE A 339 20.48 9.62 -6.51
CA PHE A 339 20.18 9.26 -5.13
C PHE A 339 20.27 10.46 -4.18
N LEU A 340 21.27 11.32 -4.33
CA LEU A 340 21.40 12.54 -3.51
C LEU A 340 20.20 13.45 -3.67
N LEU A 341 19.68 13.64 -4.90
CA LEU A 341 18.46 14.41 -5.15
C LEU A 341 17.22 13.77 -4.51
N ILE A 342 17.11 12.44 -4.59
CA ILE A 342 16.02 11.69 -3.98
C ILE A 342 16.08 11.78 -2.46
N TRP A 343 17.27 11.64 -1.87
CA TRP A 343 17.44 11.78 -0.41
C TRP A 343 17.15 13.21 0.06
N ALA A 344 17.56 14.22 -0.70
CA ALA A 344 17.18 15.60 -0.42
C ALA A 344 15.65 15.78 -0.47
N ALA A 345 14.99 15.22 -1.48
CA ALA A 345 13.53 15.22 -1.57
C ALA A 345 12.87 14.53 -0.37
N LEU A 346 13.38 13.37 0.03
CA LEU A 346 12.89 12.63 1.21
C LEU A 346 13.07 13.44 2.49
N ALA A 347 14.21 14.07 2.69
CA ALA A 347 14.49 14.92 3.84
C ALA A 347 13.53 16.12 3.90
N VAL A 348 13.36 16.84 2.80
CA VAL A 348 12.44 18.00 2.69
C VAL A 348 11.00 17.57 3.00
N TYR A 349 10.54 16.47 2.40
CA TYR A 349 9.19 15.96 2.63
C TYR A 349 8.96 15.51 4.08
N SER A 350 9.95 14.81 4.66
CA SER A 350 9.87 14.30 6.04
C SER A 350 9.87 15.43 7.07
N VAL A 351 10.73 16.42 6.89
CA VAL A 351 10.80 17.60 7.76
C VAL A 351 9.48 18.38 7.72
N ASP A 352 8.93 18.64 6.51
CA ASP A 352 7.64 19.32 6.36
C ASP A 352 6.49 18.55 7.05
N ASN A 353 6.48 17.23 6.94
CA ASN A 353 5.48 16.40 7.65
C ASN A 353 5.61 16.48 9.17
N LEU A 354 6.83 16.45 9.70
CA LEU A 354 7.08 16.55 11.12
C LEU A 354 6.69 17.92 11.69
N TRP A 355 7.01 18.97 10.97
CA TRP A 355 6.63 20.34 11.36
C TRP A 355 5.11 20.53 11.37
N ALA A 356 4.41 20.01 10.37
CA ALA A 356 2.96 20.11 10.33
C ALA A 356 2.25 19.33 11.44
N GLN A 357 2.86 18.26 11.94
CA GLN A 357 2.33 17.51 13.09
C GLN A 357 2.53 18.25 14.43
N ARG A 358 3.52 19.15 14.50
CA ARG A 358 3.85 19.95 15.69
C ARG A 358 3.12 21.28 15.73
N ALA A 359 2.65 21.78 14.60
CA ALA A 359 1.89 23.01 14.55
C ALA A 359 0.59 22.86 15.37
N PRO A 360 0.33 23.70 16.39
CA PRO A 360 -0.91 23.69 17.13
C PRO A 360 -2.06 23.88 16.14
N ALA A 361 -3.14 23.13 16.33
CA ALA A 361 -4.36 23.32 15.55
C ALA A 361 -4.79 24.78 15.74
N SER A 362 -4.69 25.60 14.67
CA SER A 362 -5.23 26.96 14.74
C SER A 362 -6.70 26.90 15.14
N PRO A 363 -7.17 27.73 16.07
CA PRO A 363 -8.58 27.84 16.35
C PRO A 363 -9.31 28.14 15.05
N LYS A 364 -10.30 27.33 14.70
CA LYS A 364 -11.21 27.65 13.59
C LYS A 364 -12.05 28.82 14.05
N GLU A 365 -11.81 30.01 13.47
CA GLU A 365 -12.75 31.12 13.49
C GLU A 365 -14.06 30.74 12.79
#